data_a62e083bcbcc2801795f257bafbda296
#
_entry.id   a62e083bcbcc2801795f257bafbda296
#
_cell.length_a   1.000
_cell.length_b   1.000
_cell.length_c   1.000
_cell.angle_alpha   90.00
_cell.angle_beta   90.00
_cell.angle_gamma   90.00
#
_symmetry.space_group_name_H-M   'P 1'
#
loop_
_entity.id
_entity.type
_entity.pdbx_description
1 polymer ?
#
loop_
_entity_poly.entity_id
_entity_poly.type
_entity_poly.pdbx_seq_one_letter_code
_entity_poly.pdbx_strand_id
1 'polypeptide(L)'
;SFERLMERMNGNGSVLLQKQVQGGVELILGAIRDPQFGPCVMIGVGGVLAHLVADTVFAPAPLGREEALDAIGRLRTPQILDGFRGSEPVDRNVIAALLVNLGNVMIGCPRIREIDINPVLATGNSAVAVDATVVLGGPISRTDHR
;
A
#
# COMPACT_ATOMS: atom_id res chain seq x y z
N SER A 1 -3.40 -26.38 -17.74
CA SER A 1 -4.04 -27.05 -16.58
C SER A 1 -2.99 -27.32 -15.51
N PHE A 2 -3.44 -27.56 -14.29
CA PHE A 2 -2.59 -27.90 -13.13
C PHE A 2 -1.71 -29.12 -13.42
N GLU A 3 -2.28 -30.15 -14.04
CA GLU A 3 -1.57 -31.39 -14.42
C GLU A 3 -0.34 -31.11 -15.32
N ARG A 4 -0.51 -30.27 -16.36
CA ARG A 4 0.62 -29.88 -17.23
C ARG A 4 1.73 -29.11 -16.51
N LEU A 5 1.38 -28.35 -15.47
CA LEU A 5 2.36 -27.66 -14.63
C LEU A 5 3.12 -28.67 -13.77
N MET A 6 2.42 -29.59 -13.13
CA MET A 6 3.04 -30.64 -12.31
C MET A 6 3.92 -31.59 -13.12
N GLU A 7 3.51 -31.95 -14.33
CA GLU A 7 4.35 -32.71 -15.27
C GLU A 7 5.68 -31.98 -15.60
N ARG A 8 5.61 -30.67 -15.90
CA ARG A 8 6.79 -29.85 -16.18
C ARG A 8 7.73 -29.71 -14.98
N MET A 9 7.19 -29.81 -13.76
CA MET A 9 7.94 -29.75 -12.51
C MET A 9 8.41 -31.12 -12.04
N ASN A 10 8.21 -32.21 -12.82
CA ASN A 10 8.53 -33.60 -12.46
C ASN A 10 7.94 -34.00 -11.09
N GLY A 11 6.79 -33.49 -10.75
CA GLY A 11 6.12 -33.72 -9.45
C GLY A 11 6.78 -33.05 -8.25
N ASN A 12 7.84 -32.26 -8.44
CA ASN A 12 8.53 -31.55 -7.37
C ASN A 12 8.18 -30.06 -7.37
N GLY A 13 7.81 -29.55 -6.21
CA GLY A 13 7.49 -28.13 -6.01
C GLY A 13 6.04 -27.87 -5.64
N SER A 14 5.70 -26.60 -5.50
CA SER A 14 4.35 -26.11 -5.19
C SER A 14 3.86 -25.16 -6.25
N VAL A 15 2.55 -25.15 -6.49
CA VAL A 15 1.89 -24.22 -7.42
C VAL A 15 1.03 -23.26 -6.61
N LEU A 16 1.27 -21.95 -6.77
CA LEU A 16 0.43 -20.91 -6.21
C LEU A 16 -0.64 -20.54 -7.23
N LEU A 17 -1.90 -20.65 -6.83
CA LEU A 17 -3.05 -20.20 -7.62
C LEU A 17 -3.62 -18.92 -7.01
N GLN A 18 -3.59 -17.84 -7.78
CA GLN A 18 -4.10 -16.54 -7.36
C GLN A 18 -5.15 -16.01 -8.35
N LYS A 19 -6.11 -15.24 -7.81
CA LYS A 19 -7.04 -14.49 -8.65
C LYS A 19 -6.25 -13.40 -9.40
N GLN A 20 -6.36 -13.37 -10.72
CA GLN A 20 -5.82 -12.28 -11.50
C GLN A 20 -6.70 -11.03 -11.34
N VAL A 21 -6.14 -9.95 -10.82
CA VAL A 21 -6.78 -8.63 -10.81
C VAL A 21 -6.30 -7.87 -12.04
N GLN A 22 -7.25 -7.32 -12.80
CA GLN A 22 -6.95 -6.60 -14.03
C GLN A 22 -7.48 -5.18 -13.97
N GLY A 23 -6.74 -4.26 -14.60
CA GLY A 23 -7.13 -2.86 -14.70
C GLY A 23 -6.94 -2.09 -13.40
N GLY A 24 -7.36 -0.83 -13.44
CA GLY A 24 -7.23 0.09 -12.32
C GLY A 24 -5.92 0.89 -12.33
N VAL A 25 -5.84 1.80 -11.39
CA VAL A 25 -4.65 2.61 -11.11
C VAL A 25 -3.79 1.85 -10.13
N GLU A 26 -2.51 1.70 -10.45
CA GLU A 26 -1.53 1.12 -9.55
C GLU A 26 -1.03 2.18 -8.57
N LEU A 27 -1.25 1.93 -7.28
CA LEU A 27 -0.77 2.75 -6.18
C LEU A 27 0.19 1.96 -5.31
N ILE A 28 1.04 2.67 -4.61
CA ILE A 28 1.86 2.16 -3.52
C ILE A 28 1.33 2.79 -2.24
N LEU A 29 0.94 1.97 -1.28
CA LEU A 29 0.60 2.42 0.06
C LEU A 29 1.57 1.81 1.05
N GLY A 30 2.02 2.60 2.01
CA GLY A 30 2.96 2.12 3.00
C GLY A 30 2.84 2.84 4.32
N ALA A 31 3.58 2.34 5.29
CA ALA A 31 3.76 3.03 6.56
C ALA A 31 5.13 2.70 7.13
N ILE A 32 5.76 3.67 7.74
CA ILE A 32 7.07 3.53 8.40
C ILE A 32 7.01 4.12 9.80
N ARG A 33 7.89 3.64 10.66
CA ARG A 33 8.12 4.27 11.96
C ARG A 33 9.42 5.06 11.90
N ASP A 34 9.25 6.35 11.64
CA ASP A 34 10.36 7.30 11.57
C ASP A 34 10.92 7.59 12.98
N PRO A 35 12.24 7.63 13.18
CA PRO A 35 12.84 7.91 14.50
C PRO A 35 12.53 9.31 15.06
N GLN A 36 12.28 10.29 14.19
CA GLN A 36 12.04 11.69 14.58
C GLN A 36 10.55 12.03 14.60
N PHE A 37 9.80 11.57 13.59
CA PHE A 37 8.39 11.93 13.41
C PHE A 37 7.42 10.86 13.93
N GLY A 38 7.93 9.70 14.34
CA GLY A 38 7.09 8.57 14.76
C GLY A 38 6.46 7.84 13.57
N PRO A 39 5.26 7.24 13.76
CA PRO A 39 4.61 6.53 12.67
C PRO A 39 4.12 7.50 11.59
N CYS A 40 4.44 7.18 10.34
CA CYS A 40 4.02 7.91 9.15
C CYS A 40 3.40 6.93 8.15
N VAL A 41 2.40 7.38 7.41
CA VAL A 41 1.86 6.67 6.26
C VAL A 41 2.37 7.28 4.96
N MET A 42 2.35 6.50 3.91
CA MET A 42 2.82 6.89 2.59
C MET A 42 1.80 6.50 1.53
N ILE A 43 1.62 7.37 0.55
CA ILE A 43 0.97 7.08 -0.71
C ILE A 43 1.89 7.45 -1.86
N GLY A 44 1.95 6.61 -2.88
CA GLY A 44 2.67 6.88 -4.12
C GLY A 44 1.94 6.32 -5.34
N VAL A 45 2.31 6.84 -6.51
CA VAL A 45 1.88 6.30 -7.79
C VAL A 45 2.77 5.11 -8.13
N GLY A 46 2.15 3.97 -8.43
CA GLY A 46 2.82 2.72 -8.75
C GLY A 46 3.02 2.50 -10.26
N GLY A 47 3.35 1.25 -10.62
CA GLY A 47 3.51 0.82 -11.99
C GLY A 47 4.72 1.44 -12.70
N VAL A 48 4.62 1.53 -14.01
CA VAL A 48 5.70 2.07 -14.87
C VAL A 48 6.02 3.54 -14.53
N LEU A 49 5.04 4.29 -14.02
CA LEU A 49 5.22 5.68 -13.65
C LEU A 49 6.02 5.88 -12.36
N ALA A 50 6.03 4.91 -11.46
CA ALA A 50 6.79 4.97 -10.21
C ALA A 50 8.29 5.24 -10.45
N HIS A 51 8.87 4.63 -11.48
CA HIS A 51 10.27 4.78 -11.84
C HIS A 51 10.59 6.12 -12.55
N LEU A 52 9.58 6.75 -13.14
CA LEU A 52 9.77 7.98 -13.93
C LEU A 52 9.54 9.25 -13.11
N VAL A 53 8.63 9.24 -12.16
CA VAL A 53 8.15 10.46 -11.49
C VAL A 53 8.52 10.50 -10.00
N ALA A 54 8.76 9.36 -9.35
CA ALA A 54 8.99 9.25 -7.90
C ALA A 54 7.96 10.09 -7.11
N ASP A 55 6.68 9.87 -7.42
CA ASP A 55 5.56 10.64 -6.88
C ASP A 55 5.07 9.98 -5.60
N THR A 56 5.58 10.46 -4.49
CA THR A 56 5.31 9.88 -3.16
C THR A 56 5.07 10.99 -2.14
N VAL A 57 4.04 10.81 -1.31
CA VAL A 57 3.68 11.74 -0.24
C VAL A 57 3.64 10.98 1.09
N PHE A 58 4.26 11.58 2.12
CA PHE A 58 4.19 11.10 3.49
C PHE A 58 3.26 11.99 4.32
N ALA A 59 2.56 11.37 5.27
CA ALA A 59 1.77 12.04 6.28
C ALA A 59 1.98 11.38 7.66
N PRO A 60 2.10 12.15 8.75
CA PRO A 60 2.21 11.59 10.09
C PRO A 60 0.94 10.87 10.51
N ALA A 61 1.07 9.81 11.31
CA ALA A 61 -0.05 9.12 11.93
C ALA A 61 -0.13 9.46 13.44
N PRO A 62 -1.33 9.49 14.06
CA PRO A 62 -2.61 9.21 13.41
C PRO A 62 -3.05 10.33 12.48
N LEU A 63 -3.83 9.99 11.46
CA LEU A 63 -4.41 10.97 10.54
C LEU A 63 -5.91 10.70 10.37
N GLY A 64 -6.67 11.77 10.17
CA GLY A 64 -8.09 11.71 9.85
C GLY A 64 -8.34 11.62 8.35
N ARG A 65 -9.64 11.48 7.98
CA ARG A 65 -10.06 11.41 6.58
C ARG A 65 -9.63 12.63 5.74
N GLU A 66 -9.78 13.82 6.30
CA GLU A 66 -9.45 15.08 5.63
C GLU A 66 -7.94 15.16 5.34
N GLU A 67 -7.10 14.81 6.31
CA GLU A 67 -5.65 14.78 6.17
C GLU A 67 -5.18 13.73 5.16
N ALA A 68 -5.87 12.57 5.12
CA ALA A 68 -5.61 11.55 4.12
C ALA A 68 -5.98 12.01 2.70
N LEU A 69 -7.12 12.70 2.54
CA LEU A 69 -7.51 13.30 1.26
C LEU A 69 -6.54 14.41 0.82
N ASP A 70 -6.06 15.23 1.76
CA ASP A 70 -5.03 16.23 1.50
C ASP A 70 -3.72 15.56 1.02
N ALA A 71 -3.28 14.49 1.69
CA ALA A 71 -2.10 13.74 1.27
C ALA A 71 -2.23 13.21 -0.17
N ILE A 72 -3.41 12.67 -0.54
CA ILE A 72 -3.71 12.23 -1.91
C ILE A 72 -3.64 13.43 -2.89
N GLY A 73 -4.17 14.59 -2.49
CA GLY A 73 -4.17 15.81 -3.30
C GLY A 73 -2.77 16.39 -3.54
N ARG A 74 -1.80 16.12 -2.66
CA ARG A 74 -0.39 16.55 -2.76
C ARG A 74 0.48 15.70 -3.68
N LEU A 75 -0.03 14.57 -4.20
CA LEU A 75 0.65 13.87 -5.29
C LEU A 75 0.90 14.84 -6.45
N ARG A 76 1.99 14.66 -7.18
CA ARG A 76 2.31 15.47 -8.37
C ARG A 76 1.37 15.19 -9.52
N THR A 77 0.85 13.97 -9.58
CA THR A 77 -0.04 13.47 -10.64
C THR A 77 -1.37 12.93 -10.08
N PRO A 78 -2.11 13.69 -9.25
CA PRO A 78 -3.34 13.20 -8.64
C PRO A 78 -4.44 12.90 -9.67
N GLN A 79 -4.32 13.46 -10.88
CA GLN A 79 -5.25 13.26 -12.00
C GLN A 79 -5.27 11.81 -12.51
N ILE A 80 -4.28 11.01 -12.18
CA ILE A 80 -4.29 9.58 -12.53
C ILE A 80 -5.50 8.87 -11.89
N LEU A 81 -6.00 9.39 -10.77
CA LEU A 81 -7.18 8.88 -10.09
C LEU A 81 -8.49 9.30 -10.75
N ASP A 82 -8.50 10.29 -11.63
CA ASP A 82 -9.71 10.84 -12.26
C ASP A 82 -10.14 10.05 -13.51
N GLY A 83 -9.54 8.89 -13.74
CA GLY A 83 -9.83 8.03 -14.90
C GLY A 83 -8.88 8.29 -16.06
N PHE A 84 -7.81 7.52 -16.17
CA PHE A 84 -6.82 7.63 -17.23
C PHE A 84 -7.06 6.55 -18.29
N ARG A 85 -7.04 6.93 -19.58
CA ARG A 85 -7.19 6.02 -20.74
C ARG A 85 -8.45 5.16 -20.72
N GLY A 86 -9.56 5.73 -20.23
CA GLY A 86 -10.85 5.02 -20.20
C GLY A 86 -11.06 4.10 -19.00
N SER A 87 -10.16 4.16 -18.00
CA SER A 87 -10.41 3.52 -16.70
C SER A 87 -11.47 4.29 -15.91
N GLU A 88 -12.20 3.60 -15.07
CA GLU A 88 -13.15 4.22 -14.13
C GLU A 88 -12.41 5.09 -13.12
N PRO A 89 -12.88 6.33 -12.84
CA PRO A 89 -12.31 7.17 -11.79
C PRO A 89 -12.29 6.45 -10.44
N VAL A 90 -11.21 6.63 -9.68
CA VAL A 90 -11.05 6.04 -8.35
C VAL A 90 -11.73 6.94 -7.31
N ASP A 91 -12.58 6.36 -6.47
CA ASP A 91 -13.08 7.07 -5.28
C ASP A 91 -11.93 7.30 -4.28
N ARG A 92 -11.49 8.53 -4.17
CA ARG A 92 -10.41 8.94 -3.26
C ARG A 92 -10.71 8.64 -1.80
N ASN A 93 -11.98 8.50 -1.43
CA ASN A 93 -12.37 8.13 -0.06
C ASN A 93 -11.97 6.70 0.29
N VAL A 94 -12.00 5.79 -0.68
CA VAL A 94 -11.51 4.42 -0.47
C VAL A 94 -10.03 4.41 -0.13
N ILE A 95 -9.24 5.19 -0.87
CA ILE A 95 -7.80 5.31 -0.62
C ILE A 95 -7.52 6.02 0.71
N ALA A 96 -8.27 7.10 1.00
CA ALA A 96 -8.16 7.81 2.27
C ALA A 96 -8.44 6.88 3.47
N ALA A 97 -9.48 6.03 3.37
CA ALA A 97 -9.78 5.05 4.41
C ALA A 97 -8.64 4.03 4.62
N LEU A 98 -7.97 3.60 3.55
CA LEU A 98 -6.80 2.71 3.65
C LEU A 98 -5.64 3.40 4.37
N LEU A 99 -5.33 4.67 4.06
CA LEU A 99 -4.27 5.44 4.73
C LEU A 99 -4.57 5.62 6.22
N VAL A 100 -5.83 5.97 6.57
CA VAL A 100 -6.27 6.07 7.98
C VAL A 100 -6.08 4.74 8.70
N ASN A 101 -6.49 3.63 8.08
CA ASN A 101 -6.35 2.31 8.67
C ASN A 101 -4.89 1.90 8.86
N LEU A 102 -4.02 2.19 7.88
CA LEU A 102 -2.57 1.96 8.01
C LEU A 102 -1.99 2.74 9.19
N GLY A 103 -2.37 4.01 9.33
CA GLY A 103 -1.98 4.84 10.48
C GLY A 103 -2.42 4.22 11.81
N ASN A 104 -3.68 3.77 11.89
CA ASN A 104 -4.21 3.12 13.09
C ASN A 104 -3.48 1.81 13.42
N VAL A 105 -3.14 1.00 12.40
CA VAL A 105 -2.33 -0.22 12.57
C VAL A 105 -0.96 0.10 13.14
N MET A 106 -0.29 1.15 12.63
CA MET A 106 1.01 1.57 13.12
C MET A 106 0.96 2.06 14.57
N ILE A 107 -0.11 2.77 14.96
CA ILE A 107 -0.32 3.21 16.35
C ILE A 107 -0.61 2.01 17.25
N GLY A 108 -1.53 1.12 16.85
CA GLY A 108 -1.96 -0.03 17.65
C GLY A 108 -0.92 -1.14 17.80
N CYS A 109 0.06 -1.20 16.88
CA CYS A 109 1.07 -2.26 16.84
C CYS A 109 2.51 -1.69 16.86
N PRO A 110 3.05 -1.30 18.03
CA PRO A 110 4.38 -0.68 18.14
C PRO A 110 5.55 -1.53 17.61
N ARG A 111 5.35 -2.84 17.48
CA ARG A 111 6.35 -3.76 16.91
C ARG A 111 6.49 -3.65 15.39
N ILE A 112 5.50 -3.09 14.69
CA ILE A 112 5.58 -2.89 13.26
C ILE A 112 6.53 -1.71 13.00
N ARG A 113 7.55 -1.96 12.19
CA ARG A 113 8.52 -0.96 11.73
C ARG A 113 8.14 -0.39 10.39
N GLU A 114 7.66 -1.25 9.50
CA GLU A 114 7.35 -0.91 8.13
C GLU A 114 6.22 -1.77 7.60
N ILE A 115 5.37 -1.19 6.78
CA ILE A 115 4.38 -1.85 5.95
C ILE A 115 4.58 -1.33 4.53
N ASP A 116 4.72 -2.23 3.57
CA ASP A 116 4.71 -1.92 2.13
C ASP A 116 3.61 -2.72 1.46
N ILE A 117 2.69 -2.04 0.80
CA ILE A 117 1.61 -2.64 0.01
C ILE A 117 1.79 -2.18 -1.42
N ASN A 118 2.32 -3.06 -2.26
CA ASN A 118 2.76 -2.72 -3.60
C ASN A 118 2.62 -3.91 -4.56
N PRO A 119 1.71 -3.82 -5.56
CA PRO A 119 0.79 -2.71 -5.80
C PRO A 119 -0.54 -2.81 -5.05
N VAL A 120 -1.19 -1.67 -4.90
CA VAL A 120 -2.64 -1.57 -4.66
C VAL A 120 -3.29 -1.22 -5.99
N LEU A 121 -4.19 -2.05 -6.48
CA LEU A 121 -4.98 -1.81 -7.69
C LEU A 121 -6.30 -1.15 -7.32
N ALA A 122 -6.48 0.10 -7.73
CA ALA A 122 -7.65 0.90 -7.41
C ALA A 122 -8.49 1.20 -8.66
N THR A 123 -9.81 1.00 -8.56
CA THR A 123 -10.77 1.32 -9.62
C THR A 123 -12.15 1.56 -9.01
N GLY A 124 -12.86 2.60 -9.47
CA GLY A 124 -14.16 2.95 -8.92
C GLY A 124 -14.11 3.10 -7.40
N ASN A 125 -14.97 2.38 -6.71
CA ASN A 125 -15.07 2.33 -5.25
C ASN A 125 -14.32 1.13 -4.63
N SER A 126 -13.37 0.52 -5.35
CA SER A 126 -12.65 -0.67 -4.93
C SER A 126 -11.15 -0.44 -4.96
N ALA A 127 -10.44 -1.01 -3.98
CA ALA A 127 -8.99 -1.09 -3.96
C ALA A 127 -8.56 -2.48 -3.46
N VAL A 128 -7.65 -3.12 -4.18
CA VAL A 128 -7.17 -4.47 -3.88
C VAL A 128 -5.67 -4.44 -3.66
N ALA A 129 -5.22 -4.82 -2.48
CA ALA A 129 -3.82 -5.10 -2.22
C ALA A 129 -3.42 -6.41 -2.92
N VAL A 130 -2.45 -6.34 -3.81
CA VAL A 130 -1.97 -7.51 -4.56
C VAL A 130 -0.82 -8.18 -3.83
N ASP A 131 0.05 -7.38 -3.25
CA ASP A 131 1.15 -7.85 -2.40
C ASP A 131 1.32 -6.94 -1.19
N ALA A 132 1.78 -7.51 -0.08
CA ALA A 132 2.03 -6.76 1.14
C ALA A 132 3.20 -7.38 1.92
N THR A 133 4.10 -6.52 2.36
CA THR A 133 5.22 -6.88 3.23
C THR A 133 5.11 -6.12 4.56
N VAL A 134 5.33 -6.83 5.67
CA VAL A 134 5.36 -6.22 7.00
C VAL A 134 6.68 -6.54 7.68
N VAL A 135 7.41 -5.51 8.08
CA VAL A 135 8.67 -5.66 8.83
C VAL A 135 8.40 -5.43 10.31
N LEU A 136 8.76 -6.39 11.12
CA LEU A 136 8.65 -6.32 12.57
C LEU A 136 10.00 -5.93 13.20
N GLY A 137 9.95 -5.05 14.18
CA GLY A 137 11.08 -4.79 15.08
C GLY A 137 11.32 -5.93 16.06
N GLY A 138 12.50 -5.97 16.64
CA GLY A 138 12.84 -6.86 17.74
C GLY A 138 11.90 -6.67 18.95
N PRO A 139 11.96 -7.55 19.97
CA PRO A 139 11.16 -7.42 21.18
C PRO A 139 11.41 -6.02 21.80
N ILE A 140 10.31 -5.35 22.19
CA ILE A 140 10.41 -4.07 22.89
C ILE A 140 11.06 -4.37 24.25
N SER A 141 12.32 -3.96 24.41
CA SER A 141 12.96 -3.96 25.71
C SER A 141 12.16 -3.05 26.65
N ARG A 142 11.62 -3.61 27.74
CA ARG A 142 10.83 -2.86 28.74
C ARG A 142 11.70 -1.95 29.64
N THR A 143 12.80 -1.48 29.14
CA THR A 143 13.76 -0.65 29.90
C THR A 143 13.91 0.70 29.23
N ASP A 144 12.96 1.59 29.41
CA ASP A 144 13.20 3.04 29.40
C ASP A 144 11.98 3.79 29.97
N HIS A 145 11.73 3.55 31.28
CA HIS A 145 11.06 4.50 32.14
C HIS A 145 11.94 4.71 33.38
N ARG A 146 12.89 5.64 33.27
CA ARG A 146 13.40 6.40 34.41
C ARG A 146 13.52 7.87 34.05
#